data_af73aa64bee18f1df464ea3aa10af99a
#
_entry.id   af73aa64bee18f1df464ea3aa10af99a
#
_cell.length_a   1.000
_cell.length_b   1.000
_cell.length_c   1.000
_cell.angle_alpha   90.00
_cell.angle_beta   90.00
_cell.angle_gamma   90.00
#
_symmetry.space_group_name_H-M   'P 1'
#
loop_
_entity.id
_entity.type
_entity.pdbx_description
1 polymer ?
#
loop_
_entity_poly.entity_id
_entity_poly.type
_entity_poly.pdbx_seq_one_letter_code
_entity_poly.pdbx_strand_id
1 'polypeptide(L)'
;MTKTLKGESRDWLSPLFCWLYAAMLLWVLGLVTLGQRAMEGYYAHGFCVENWVLLLAAAGLTGLWVWRLRVRPAKLPQPASSVRMSWARAALYLALFAVQCLMARCLWFYFAFDPSAVRQGAEALALGQPLSEEWLVYFRQCPNNAPLTVILSLVYRLGKKLGLAEPYVLEVYGAALLTNLSVATAMAVLRRLKVRPSVRRVGFGLAAVWLLFSPFIIMPYTDTYACLFPVLGLLILLTGWKAPVRYGLAALCCSLGGAVKPSAYILLIAALLLGTIRFLFHKKDAALWKRGLCVLAAVIIGVLPGMALEKGSVKLLTGSTAPEEALGSAHYLMIGLDDQYWGGHSAEGVTYSGSFATAKERTRANLARALEEVQNRTMGENLHFFSVKAYKAYADGTFAFNSYLVEEPVRRSDRLSLFLRKIFYREGAWNPAYRAVMQCLWLMVLLGCLAAVLLRRREYAVQLCALSLLGLTAYQLLFEVWPRYLFLYAPVFLVLALLGVEKLGQRREKQ
;
A
#
# COMPACT_ATOMS: atom_id res chain seq x y z
N MET A 1 -18.09 -16.68 16.78
CA MET A 1 -19.44 -16.44 17.29
C MET A 1 -19.72 -14.95 17.19
N THR A 2 -20.24 -14.51 16.07
CA THR A 2 -20.79 -13.17 15.90
C THR A 2 -22.20 -13.23 16.50
N LYS A 3 -22.34 -12.88 17.79
CA LYS A 3 -23.63 -12.39 18.27
C LYS A 3 -23.87 -11.10 17.47
N THR A 4 -24.77 -11.15 16.53
CA THR A 4 -25.46 -9.98 15.99
C THR A 4 -25.99 -9.23 17.20
N LEU A 5 -25.36 -8.09 17.52
CA LEU A 5 -25.90 -7.16 18.49
C LEU A 5 -27.24 -6.69 17.90
N LYS A 6 -28.35 -7.20 18.42
CA LYS A 6 -29.69 -6.68 18.18
C LYS A 6 -29.73 -5.25 18.71
N GLY A 7 -29.35 -4.29 17.89
CA GLY A 7 -29.20 -2.87 18.22
C GLY A 7 -28.63 -2.05 17.07
N GLU A 8 -28.31 -2.67 15.91
CA GLU A 8 -27.66 -2.05 14.76
C GLU A 8 -28.54 -1.11 13.90
N SER A 9 -29.71 -0.73 14.37
CA SER A 9 -30.73 -0.10 13.50
C SER A 9 -30.49 1.39 13.19
N ARG A 10 -29.41 2.02 13.64
CA ARG A 10 -29.21 3.48 13.44
C ARG A 10 -27.87 3.91 12.84
N ASP A 11 -26.88 3.05 12.65
CA ASP A 11 -25.61 3.40 12.00
C ASP A 11 -25.79 3.42 10.48
N TRP A 12 -26.26 4.56 9.96
CA TRP A 12 -26.36 4.84 8.53
C TRP A 12 -25.06 5.43 7.98
N LEU A 13 -24.20 5.97 8.83
CA LEU A 13 -23.00 6.71 8.45
C LEU A 13 -21.85 5.78 8.01
N SER A 14 -21.64 4.67 8.71
CA SER A 14 -20.58 3.72 8.32
C SER A 14 -20.76 3.13 6.89
N PRO A 15 -21.97 2.78 6.43
CA PRO A 15 -22.17 2.38 5.03
C PRO A 15 -21.95 3.51 4.02
N LEU A 16 -22.06 4.78 4.39
CA LEU A 16 -21.81 5.93 3.51
C LEU A 16 -20.40 5.91 2.95
N PHE A 17 -19.39 5.52 3.73
CA PHE A 17 -18.01 5.41 3.24
C PHE A 17 -17.87 4.37 2.11
N CYS A 18 -18.67 3.31 2.14
CA CYS A 18 -18.70 2.35 1.03
C CYS A 18 -19.29 2.98 -0.25
N TRP A 19 -20.32 3.82 -0.13
CA TRP A 19 -20.87 4.53 -1.28
C TRP A 19 -19.90 5.58 -1.83
N LEU A 20 -19.25 6.35 -0.97
CA LEU A 20 -18.20 7.31 -1.38
C LEU A 20 -17.05 6.58 -2.10
N TYR A 21 -16.62 5.45 -1.55
CA TYR A 21 -15.57 4.66 -2.19
C TYR A 21 -16.06 4.04 -3.52
N ALA A 22 -17.32 3.60 -3.62
CA ALA A 22 -17.89 3.12 -4.87
C ALA A 22 -17.92 4.22 -5.95
N ALA A 23 -18.37 5.43 -5.58
CA ALA A 23 -18.36 6.58 -6.49
C ALA A 23 -16.93 6.93 -6.96
N MET A 24 -15.96 6.95 -6.04
CA MET A 24 -14.55 7.15 -6.34
C MET A 24 -14.00 6.06 -7.27
N LEU A 25 -14.32 4.77 -7.01
CA LEU A 25 -13.89 3.67 -7.89
C LEU A 25 -14.48 3.78 -9.29
N LEU A 26 -15.76 4.16 -9.43
CA LEU A 26 -16.40 4.38 -10.73
C LEU A 26 -15.74 5.53 -11.49
N TRP A 27 -15.45 6.63 -10.80
CA TRP A 27 -14.71 7.77 -11.37
C TRP A 27 -13.32 7.33 -11.86
N VAL A 28 -12.54 6.66 -11.02
CA VAL A 28 -11.22 6.13 -11.35
C VAL A 28 -11.27 5.14 -12.53
N LEU A 29 -12.21 4.19 -12.52
CA LEU A 29 -12.38 3.22 -13.62
C LEU A 29 -12.73 3.96 -14.93
N GLY A 30 -13.58 4.97 -14.87
CA GLY A 30 -13.89 5.81 -16.03
C GLY A 30 -12.66 6.51 -16.59
N LEU A 31 -11.86 7.14 -15.72
CA LEU A 31 -10.62 7.81 -16.13
C LEU A 31 -9.59 6.85 -16.73
N VAL A 32 -9.35 5.72 -16.04
CA VAL A 32 -8.31 4.75 -16.43
C VAL A 32 -8.67 4.01 -17.72
N THR A 33 -9.95 3.84 -18.02
CA THR A 33 -10.40 3.08 -19.19
C THR A 33 -10.91 3.97 -20.33
N LEU A 34 -11.97 4.72 -20.11
CA LEU A 34 -12.58 5.56 -21.14
C LEU A 34 -11.80 6.87 -21.35
N GLY A 35 -11.23 7.42 -20.27
CA GLY A 35 -10.44 8.63 -20.30
C GLY A 35 -8.96 8.42 -20.67
N GLN A 36 -8.51 7.18 -20.90
CA GLN A 36 -7.10 6.85 -21.11
C GLN A 36 -6.41 7.77 -22.12
N ARG A 37 -6.97 7.91 -23.35
CA ARG A 37 -6.35 8.72 -24.41
C ARG A 37 -6.22 10.21 -24.05
N ALA A 38 -7.20 10.73 -23.32
CA ALA A 38 -7.16 12.12 -22.86
C ALA A 38 -6.15 12.37 -21.75
N MET A 39 -5.77 11.31 -21.02
CA MET A 39 -4.92 11.36 -19.83
C MET A 39 -3.48 10.84 -20.08
N GLU A 40 -3.20 10.16 -21.19
CA GLU A 40 -1.89 9.56 -21.47
C GLU A 40 -0.73 10.59 -21.46
N GLY A 41 -0.97 11.82 -21.88
CA GLY A 41 0.04 12.89 -21.86
C GLY A 41 0.53 13.25 -20.45
N TYR A 42 -0.21 12.92 -19.42
CA TYR A 42 0.13 13.21 -18.02
C TYR A 42 0.85 12.07 -17.30
N TYR A 43 0.91 10.88 -17.91
CA TYR A 43 1.58 9.71 -17.35
C TYR A 43 2.50 9.08 -18.41
N ALA A 44 3.80 9.04 -18.11
CA ALA A 44 4.89 8.77 -19.05
C ALA A 44 4.93 7.35 -19.68
N HIS A 45 3.95 6.49 -19.44
CA HIS A 45 3.98 5.10 -19.89
C HIS A 45 2.75 4.78 -20.73
N GLY A 46 2.87 4.97 -22.04
CA GLY A 46 1.87 4.48 -22.99
C GLY A 46 1.58 2.99 -22.80
N PHE A 47 0.33 2.61 -22.93
CA PHE A 47 -0.11 1.21 -22.88
C PHE A 47 -0.16 0.66 -24.32
N CYS A 48 0.35 -0.56 -24.50
CA CYS A 48 0.29 -1.23 -25.82
C CYS A 48 -1.11 -1.74 -26.16
N VAL A 49 -2.01 -1.82 -25.16
CA VAL A 49 -3.41 -2.25 -25.30
C VAL A 49 -4.29 -1.25 -24.60
N GLU A 50 -5.36 -0.83 -25.25
CA GLU A 50 -6.36 0.08 -24.69
C GLU A 50 -6.98 -0.52 -23.41
N ASN A 51 -7.03 0.27 -22.33
CA ASN A 51 -7.51 -0.21 -21.03
C ASN A 51 -8.99 -0.62 -21.03
N TRP A 52 -9.83 -0.06 -21.92
CA TRP A 52 -11.21 -0.52 -22.04
C TRP A 52 -11.29 -1.97 -22.55
N VAL A 53 -10.38 -2.41 -23.44
CA VAL A 53 -10.28 -3.80 -23.89
C VAL A 53 -9.86 -4.69 -22.71
N LEU A 54 -8.86 -4.25 -21.94
CA LEU A 54 -8.44 -4.97 -20.73
C LEU A 54 -9.52 -5.01 -19.65
N LEU A 55 -10.37 -3.96 -19.56
CA LEU A 55 -11.52 -3.97 -18.66
C LEU A 55 -12.57 -5.04 -19.09
N LEU A 56 -12.85 -5.15 -20.39
CA LEU A 56 -13.73 -6.22 -20.90
C LEU A 56 -13.15 -7.60 -20.61
N ALA A 57 -11.85 -7.80 -20.81
CA ALA A 57 -11.17 -9.04 -20.47
C ALA A 57 -11.24 -9.33 -18.96
N ALA A 58 -10.97 -8.33 -18.10
CA ALA A 58 -11.07 -8.44 -16.65
C ALA A 58 -12.50 -8.77 -16.20
N ALA A 59 -13.50 -8.11 -16.78
CA ALA A 59 -14.91 -8.38 -16.50
C ALA A 59 -15.31 -9.79 -16.96
N GLY A 60 -14.89 -10.22 -18.14
CA GLY A 60 -15.14 -11.56 -18.68
C GLY A 60 -14.50 -12.65 -17.80
N LEU A 61 -13.23 -12.51 -17.42
CA LEU A 61 -12.53 -13.44 -16.52
C LEU A 61 -13.16 -13.49 -15.14
N THR A 62 -13.53 -12.33 -14.58
CA THR A 62 -14.24 -12.26 -13.29
C THR A 62 -15.63 -12.91 -13.41
N GLY A 63 -16.37 -12.65 -14.49
CA GLY A 63 -17.66 -13.25 -14.79
C GLY A 63 -17.58 -14.77 -14.91
N LEU A 64 -16.60 -15.29 -15.64
CA LEU A 64 -16.34 -16.73 -15.78
C LEU A 64 -16.00 -17.37 -14.42
N TRP A 65 -15.18 -16.68 -13.62
CA TRP A 65 -14.87 -17.13 -12.26
C TRP A 65 -16.11 -17.19 -11.37
N VAL A 66 -16.91 -16.14 -11.36
CA VAL A 66 -18.19 -16.07 -10.62
C VAL A 66 -19.17 -17.15 -11.11
N TRP A 67 -19.27 -17.35 -12.43
CA TRP A 67 -20.12 -18.40 -13.01
C TRP A 67 -19.70 -19.80 -12.52
N ARG A 68 -18.40 -20.13 -12.56
CA ARG A 68 -17.86 -21.38 -12.03
C ARG A 68 -18.17 -21.59 -10.54
N LEU A 69 -18.10 -20.52 -9.74
CA LEU A 69 -18.44 -20.56 -8.32
C LEU A 69 -19.93 -20.85 -8.08
N ARG A 70 -20.81 -20.40 -8.99
CA ARG A 70 -22.25 -20.64 -8.92
C ARG A 70 -22.65 -22.04 -9.41
N VAL A 71 -22.01 -22.52 -10.47
CA VAL A 71 -22.31 -23.84 -11.06
C VAL A 71 -21.75 -24.98 -10.19
N ARG A 72 -20.56 -24.79 -9.63
CA ARG A 72 -19.93 -25.77 -8.74
C ARG A 72 -19.84 -25.20 -7.32
N PRO A 73 -20.96 -25.22 -6.57
CA PRO A 73 -20.92 -24.70 -5.20
C PRO A 73 -19.98 -25.58 -4.38
N ALA A 74 -18.83 -25.02 -4.01
CA ALA A 74 -17.94 -25.70 -3.08
C ALA A 74 -18.66 -25.86 -1.74
N LYS A 75 -18.48 -26.99 -1.07
CA LYS A 75 -18.96 -27.21 0.31
C LYS A 75 -18.56 -25.99 1.16
N LEU A 76 -19.52 -25.47 1.92
CA LEU A 76 -19.27 -24.40 2.88
C LEU A 76 -18.07 -24.79 3.77
N PRO A 77 -17.18 -23.85 4.05
CA PRO A 77 -16.05 -24.14 4.93
C PRO A 77 -16.59 -24.63 6.28
N GLN A 78 -16.20 -25.83 6.67
CA GLN A 78 -16.39 -26.23 8.06
C GLN A 78 -15.74 -25.18 8.98
N PRO A 79 -16.30 -24.91 10.16
CA PRO A 79 -15.71 -23.95 11.08
C PRO A 79 -14.25 -24.34 11.31
N ALA A 80 -13.33 -23.52 10.81
CA ALA A 80 -11.91 -23.76 10.97
C ALA A 80 -11.59 -23.65 12.47
N SER A 81 -11.37 -24.78 13.11
CA SER A 81 -11.05 -24.89 14.53
C SER A 81 -9.72 -24.21 14.91
N SER A 82 -8.89 -23.82 13.95
CA SER A 82 -7.69 -23.03 14.21
C SER A 82 -7.26 -22.21 12.98
N VAL A 83 -6.79 -21.00 13.21
CA VAL A 83 -6.06 -20.16 12.22
C VAL A 83 -4.64 -20.72 11.99
N ARG A 84 -4.28 -21.86 12.61
CA ARG A 84 -2.95 -22.46 12.51
C ARG A 84 -2.59 -22.72 11.03
N MET A 85 -1.41 -22.29 10.65
CA MET A 85 -0.83 -22.59 9.35
C MET A 85 -0.47 -24.07 9.31
N SER A 86 -0.98 -24.83 8.31
CA SER A 86 -0.53 -26.20 8.10
C SER A 86 0.90 -26.19 7.54
N TRP A 87 1.67 -27.23 7.84
CA TRP A 87 3.03 -27.39 7.33
C TRP A 87 3.11 -27.30 5.80
N ALA A 88 2.12 -27.86 5.07
CA ALA A 88 2.04 -27.76 3.62
C ALA A 88 1.91 -26.31 3.13
N ARG A 89 1.17 -25.46 3.84
CA ARG A 89 1.06 -24.02 3.49
C ARG A 89 2.36 -23.28 3.83
N ALA A 90 2.98 -23.59 4.96
CA ALA A 90 4.28 -23.02 5.29
C ALA A 90 5.32 -23.39 4.23
N ALA A 91 5.40 -24.65 3.83
CA ALA A 91 6.28 -25.13 2.78
C ALA A 91 6.01 -24.42 1.43
N LEU A 92 4.73 -24.21 1.06
CA LEU A 92 4.37 -23.46 -0.14
C LEU A 92 4.90 -22.02 -0.10
N TYR A 93 4.70 -21.28 1.01
CA TYR A 93 5.20 -19.91 1.13
C TYR A 93 6.73 -19.86 1.14
N LEU A 94 7.41 -20.84 1.74
CA LEU A 94 8.87 -20.95 1.70
C LEU A 94 9.38 -21.24 0.28
N ALA A 95 8.72 -22.14 -0.45
CA ALA A 95 9.06 -22.41 -1.85
C ALA A 95 8.87 -21.16 -2.73
N LEU A 96 7.77 -20.43 -2.56
CA LEU A 96 7.54 -19.18 -3.27
C LEU A 96 8.59 -18.12 -2.91
N PHE A 97 8.96 -18.02 -1.64
CA PHE A 97 10.02 -17.12 -1.21
C PHE A 97 11.38 -17.49 -1.83
N ALA A 98 11.71 -18.78 -1.93
CA ALA A 98 12.92 -19.23 -2.60
C ALA A 98 12.93 -18.82 -4.09
N VAL A 99 11.78 -18.97 -4.78
CA VAL A 99 11.63 -18.50 -6.17
C VAL A 99 11.76 -16.98 -6.27
N GLN A 100 11.17 -16.23 -5.33
CA GLN A 100 11.33 -14.77 -5.25
C GLN A 100 12.80 -14.37 -5.06
N CYS A 101 13.53 -15.06 -4.17
CA CYS A 101 14.97 -14.82 -3.97
C CYS A 101 15.78 -15.10 -5.25
N LEU A 102 15.43 -16.17 -5.98
CA LEU A 102 16.07 -16.47 -7.27
C LEU A 102 15.79 -15.37 -8.30
N MET A 103 14.52 -14.96 -8.44
CA MET A 103 14.14 -13.86 -9.34
C MET A 103 14.84 -12.55 -8.94
N ALA A 104 14.84 -12.21 -7.65
CA ALA A 104 15.52 -11.04 -7.12
C ALA A 104 17.02 -11.07 -7.42
N ARG A 105 17.69 -12.22 -7.22
CA ARG A 105 19.10 -12.40 -7.55
C ARG A 105 19.41 -12.15 -9.02
N CYS A 106 18.49 -12.49 -9.91
CA CYS A 106 18.63 -12.29 -11.35
C CYS A 106 18.43 -10.85 -11.81
N LEU A 107 17.62 -10.07 -11.07
CA LEU A 107 17.11 -8.77 -11.53
C LEU A 107 17.58 -7.58 -10.69
N TRP A 108 18.15 -7.78 -9.50
CA TRP A 108 18.48 -6.68 -8.60
C TRP A 108 19.51 -5.72 -9.19
N PHE A 109 19.37 -4.45 -8.84
CA PHE A 109 20.29 -3.37 -9.16
C PHE A 109 20.20 -2.29 -8.07
N TYR A 110 21.08 -1.30 -8.10
CA TYR A 110 20.99 -0.15 -7.20
C TYR A 110 20.03 0.88 -7.78
N PHE A 111 18.98 1.17 -7.04
CA PHE A 111 18.05 2.23 -7.41
C PHE A 111 18.68 3.60 -7.19
N ALA A 112 18.34 4.57 -8.04
CA ALA A 112 18.68 5.97 -7.88
C ALA A 112 17.74 6.68 -6.88
N PHE A 113 17.93 7.98 -6.69
CA PHE A 113 17.12 8.87 -5.84
C PHE A 113 17.05 8.42 -4.38
N ASP A 114 15.92 8.56 -3.73
CA ASP A 114 15.71 8.20 -2.31
C ASP A 114 16.19 6.80 -1.91
N PRO A 115 15.92 5.73 -2.68
CA PRO A 115 16.48 4.42 -2.36
C PRO A 115 18.00 4.38 -2.33
N SER A 116 18.68 5.22 -3.14
CA SER A 116 20.15 5.35 -3.10
C SER A 116 20.62 5.97 -1.81
N ALA A 117 19.98 7.06 -1.35
CA ALA A 117 20.31 7.69 -0.09
C ALA A 117 20.12 6.74 1.10
N VAL A 118 18.99 6.03 1.12
CA VAL A 118 18.67 5.02 2.14
C VAL A 118 19.72 3.91 2.17
N ARG A 119 20.10 3.36 1.01
CA ARG A 119 21.13 2.31 0.90
C ARG A 119 22.49 2.80 1.39
N GLN A 120 22.97 3.94 0.89
CA GLN A 120 24.29 4.46 1.25
C GLN A 120 24.34 4.87 2.72
N GLY A 121 23.26 5.45 3.26
CA GLY A 121 23.13 5.71 4.69
C GLY A 121 23.14 4.44 5.53
N ALA A 122 22.47 3.38 5.09
CA ALA A 122 22.47 2.08 5.77
C ALA A 122 23.86 1.43 5.77
N GLU A 123 24.58 1.50 4.64
CA GLU A 123 25.95 1.01 4.50
C GLU A 123 26.90 1.77 5.43
N ALA A 124 26.88 3.10 5.42
CA ALA A 124 27.71 3.94 6.29
C ALA A 124 27.47 3.61 7.77
N LEU A 125 26.19 3.54 8.21
CA LEU A 125 25.86 3.16 9.58
C LEU A 125 26.32 1.73 9.93
N ALA A 126 26.23 0.80 8.98
CA ALA A 126 26.64 -0.59 9.21
C ALA A 126 28.15 -0.71 9.41
N LEU A 127 28.92 0.11 8.70
CA LEU A 127 30.38 0.14 8.75
C LEU A 127 30.93 1.07 9.86
N GLY A 128 30.05 1.80 10.56
CA GLY A 128 30.49 2.81 11.56
C GLY A 128 31.19 4.02 10.93
N GLN A 129 30.91 4.28 9.64
CA GLN A 129 31.46 5.41 8.90
C GLN A 129 30.55 6.64 9.02
N PRO A 130 31.09 7.86 8.99
CA PRO A 130 30.26 9.06 8.90
C PRO A 130 29.52 9.08 7.56
N LEU A 131 28.33 9.72 7.57
CA LEU A 131 27.63 10.05 6.33
C LEU A 131 28.43 11.09 5.54
N SER A 132 28.41 11.00 4.21
CA SER A 132 28.87 12.10 3.37
C SER A 132 28.00 13.34 3.60
N GLU A 133 28.55 14.54 3.35
CA GLU A 133 27.79 15.79 3.52
C GLU A 133 26.50 15.79 2.71
N GLU A 134 26.51 15.27 1.48
CA GLU A 134 25.33 15.12 0.62
C GLU A 134 24.21 14.33 1.31
N TRP A 135 24.55 13.17 1.88
CA TRP A 135 23.54 12.32 2.54
C TRP A 135 23.11 12.86 3.90
N LEU A 136 23.98 13.57 4.59
CA LEU A 136 23.62 14.26 5.82
C LEU A 136 22.57 15.35 5.55
N VAL A 137 22.79 16.18 4.53
CA VAL A 137 21.82 17.19 4.08
C VAL A 137 20.51 16.52 3.67
N TYR A 138 20.58 15.45 2.89
CA TYR A 138 19.37 14.69 2.50
C TYR A 138 18.55 14.22 3.70
N PHE A 139 19.17 13.57 4.70
CA PHE A 139 18.42 13.07 5.86
C PHE A 139 17.92 14.18 6.80
N ARG A 140 18.54 15.36 6.79
CA ARG A 140 18.00 16.54 7.46
C ARG A 140 16.74 17.05 6.76
N GLN A 141 16.71 17.07 5.43
CA GLN A 141 15.56 17.50 4.63
C GLN A 141 14.44 16.44 4.58
N CYS A 142 14.81 15.16 4.47
CA CYS A 142 13.90 14.02 4.31
C CYS A 142 14.03 13.01 5.46
N PRO A 143 13.77 13.41 6.74
CA PRO A 143 13.97 12.57 7.91
C PRO A 143 13.05 11.34 7.95
N ASN A 144 11.96 11.34 7.17
CA ASN A 144 11.04 10.22 7.04
C ASN A 144 11.70 8.93 6.49
N ASN A 145 12.85 9.03 5.83
CA ASN A 145 13.61 7.88 5.34
C ASN A 145 14.61 7.31 6.37
N ALA A 146 14.85 8.02 7.49
CA ALA A 146 15.78 7.59 8.52
C ALA A 146 15.42 6.24 9.18
N PRO A 147 14.14 5.93 9.53
CA PRO A 147 13.81 4.65 10.14
C PRO A 147 14.13 3.45 9.25
N LEU A 148 13.83 3.53 7.95
CA LEU A 148 14.17 2.47 7.02
C LEU A 148 15.68 2.30 6.90
N THR A 149 16.44 3.40 6.81
CA THR A 149 17.89 3.39 6.75
C THR A 149 18.52 2.66 7.95
N VAL A 150 18.02 2.93 9.16
CA VAL A 150 18.47 2.23 10.37
C VAL A 150 18.12 0.75 10.32
N ILE A 151 16.93 0.38 9.90
CA ILE A 151 16.52 -1.03 9.75
C ILE A 151 17.45 -1.74 8.75
N LEU A 152 17.67 -1.15 7.58
CA LEU A 152 18.53 -1.72 6.54
C LEU A 152 19.99 -1.81 6.97
N SER A 153 20.48 -0.89 7.81
CA SER A 153 21.83 -1.00 8.35
C SER A 153 22.03 -2.27 9.18
N LEU A 154 21.01 -2.73 9.88
CA LEU A 154 21.05 -4.00 10.63
C LEU A 154 21.09 -5.20 9.67
N VAL A 155 20.32 -5.14 8.59
CA VAL A 155 20.33 -6.16 7.53
C VAL A 155 21.68 -6.21 6.83
N TYR A 156 22.25 -5.06 6.52
CA TYR A 156 23.58 -4.94 5.92
C TYR A 156 24.67 -5.52 6.84
N ARG A 157 24.64 -5.21 8.14
CA ARG A 157 25.56 -5.80 9.14
C ARG A 157 25.45 -7.33 9.16
N LEU A 158 24.24 -7.86 9.10
CA LEU A 158 24.03 -9.30 9.03
C LEU A 158 24.70 -9.88 7.78
N GLY A 159 24.51 -9.26 6.61
CA GLY A 159 25.13 -9.68 5.36
C GLY A 159 26.66 -9.72 5.45
N LYS A 160 27.27 -8.69 6.06
CA LYS A 160 28.71 -8.65 6.33
C LYS A 160 29.17 -9.80 7.24
N LYS A 161 28.44 -10.04 8.34
CA LYS A 161 28.74 -11.16 9.26
C LYS A 161 28.64 -12.51 8.59
N LEU A 162 27.77 -12.67 7.61
CA LEU A 162 27.62 -13.89 6.81
C LEU A 162 28.67 -14.00 5.67
N GLY A 163 29.58 -13.04 5.55
CA GLY A 163 30.63 -13.03 4.55
C GLY A 163 30.13 -12.80 3.13
N LEU A 164 28.95 -12.18 2.96
CA LEU A 164 28.41 -11.89 1.63
C LEU A 164 29.25 -10.80 0.95
N ALA A 165 29.66 -11.07 -0.29
CA ALA A 165 30.36 -10.08 -1.12
C ALA A 165 29.45 -8.85 -1.40
N GLU A 166 28.14 -9.08 -1.50
CA GLU A 166 27.13 -8.06 -1.78
C GLU A 166 25.99 -8.12 -0.75
N PRO A 167 26.14 -7.46 0.42
CA PRO A 167 25.14 -7.48 1.50
C PRO A 167 23.80 -6.90 1.10
N TYR A 168 23.74 -5.97 0.15
CA TYR A 168 22.51 -5.36 -0.37
C TYR A 168 21.48 -6.40 -0.86
N VAL A 169 21.92 -7.56 -1.32
CA VAL A 169 21.03 -8.65 -1.73
C VAL A 169 20.13 -9.11 -0.59
N LEU A 170 20.56 -9.05 0.67
CA LEU A 170 19.70 -9.36 1.82
C LEU A 170 18.60 -8.32 2.03
N GLU A 171 18.86 -7.04 1.72
CA GLU A 171 17.84 -5.98 1.78
C GLU A 171 16.76 -6.28 0.74
N VAL A 172 17.14 -6.68 -0.47
CA VAL A 172 16.24 -7.10 -1.54
C VAL A 172 15.42 -8.34 -1.13
N TYR A 173 16.07 -9.34 -0.53
CA TYR A 173 15.36 -10.53 -0.01
C TYR A 173 14.41 -10.16 1.14
N GLY A 174 14.74 -9.16 1.96
CA GLY A 174 13.86 -8.61 2.98
C GLY A 174 12.56 -8.03 2.37
N ALA A 175 12.66 -7.27 1.29
CA ALA A 175 11.51 -6.74 0.57
C ALA A 175 10.61 -7.87 -0.01
N ALA A 176 11.23 -8.89 -0.61
CA ALA A 176 10.53 -10.08 -1.10
C ALA A 176 9.82 -10.84 0.04
N LEU A 177 10.50 -11.03 1.19
CA LEU A 177 9.93 -11.68 2.37
C LEU A 177 8.70 -10.94 2.89
N LEU A 178 8.79 -9.61 3.06
CA LEU A 178 7.69 -8.80 3.58
C LEU A 178 6.49 -8.80 2.62
N THR A 179 6.72 -8.78 1.31
CA THR A 179 5.65 -8.93 0.31
C THR A 179 5.00 -10.33 0.42
N ASN A 180 5.79 -11.39 0.58
CA ASN A 180 5.29 -12.76 0.77
C ASN A 180 4.44 -12.87 2.04
N LEU A 181 4.93 -12.35 3.17
CA LEU A 181 4.19 -12.31 4.43
C LEU A 181 2.90 -11.49 4.33
N SER A 182 2.89 -10.42 3.53
CA SER A 182 1.71 -9.60 3.30
C SER A 182 0.60 -10.38 2.59
N VAL A 183 0.95 -11.14 1.55
CA VAL A 183 0.00 -12.03 0.86
C VAL A 183 -0.47 -13.15 1.78
N ALA A 184 0.44 -13.76 2.56
CA ALA A 184 0.07 -14.79 3.55
C ALA A 184 -0.92 -14.25 4.59
N THR A 185 -0.71 -13.01 5.04
CA THR A 185 -1.59 -12.30 5.98
C THR A 185 -2.95 -11.98 5.34
N ALA A 186 -2.99 -11.50 4.10
CA ALA A 186 -4.24 -11.30 3.36
C ALA A 186 -5.06 -12.59 3.24
N MET A 187 -4.39 -13.71 2.93
CA MET A 187 -5.04 -15.03 2.94
C MET A 187 -5.51 -15.45 4.34
N ALA A 188 -4.83 -15.03 5.41
CA ALA A 188 -5.29 -15.26 6.79
C ALA A 188 -6.53 -14.44 7.12
N VAL A 189 -6.60 -13.17 6.69
CA VAL A 189 -7.80 -12.32 6.80
C VAL A 189 -8.99 -13.00 6.11
N LEU A 190 -8.83 -13.46 4.87
CA LEU A 190 -9.89 -14.14 4.13
C LEU A 190 -10.36 -15.44 4.78
N ARG A 191 -9.43 -16.21 5.40
CA ARG A 191 -9.79 -17.37 6.21
C ARG A 191 -10.62 -16.98 7.44
N ARG A 192 -10.20 -15.91 8.12
CA ARG A 192 -10.91 -15.36 9.28
C ARG A 192 -12.33 -14.92 8.93
N LEU A 193 -12.49 -14.31 7.75
CA LEU A 193 -13.79 -13.88 7.21
C LEU A 193 -14.58 -15.00 6.55
N LYS A 194 -14.13 -16.28 6.68
CA LYS A 194 -14.79 -17.48 6.18
C LYS A 194 -15.05 -17.48 4.67
N VAL A 195 -14.20 -16.83 3.90
CA VAL A 195 -14.25 -16.86 2.43
C VAL A 195 -14.00 -18.30 1.93
N ARG A 196 -14.79 -18.76 0.96
CA ARG A 196 -14.71 -20.13 0.41
C ARG A 196 -13.29 -20.50 -0.04
N PRO A 197 -12.85 -21.76 0.17
CA PRO A 197 -11.53 -22.21 -0.27
C PRO A 197 -11.27 -22.04 -1.76
N SER A 198 -12.29 -22.20 -2.60
CA SER A 198 -12.21 -21.98 -4.06
C SER A 198 -11.84 -20.54 -4.39
N VAL A 199 -12.49 -19.56 -3.77
CA VAL A 199 -12.18 -18.14 -3.97
C VAL A 199 -10.78 -17.81 -3.48
N ARG A 200 -10.38 -18.34 -2.30
CA ARG A 200 -9.04 -18.11 -1.75
C ARG A 200 -7.94 -18.75 -2.60
N ARG A 201 -8.16 -19.92 -3.23
CA ARG A 201 -7.15 -20.55 -4.10
C ARG A 201 -6.91 -19.75 -5.38
N VAL A 202 -7.98 -19.34 -6.07
CA VAL A 202 -7.84 -18.50 -7.28
C VAL A 202 -7.28 -17.13 -6.93
N GLY A 203 -7.77 -16.52 -5.83
CA GLY A 203 -7.26 -15.25 -5.32
C GLY A 203 -5.78 -15.31 -4.91
N PHE A 204 -5.32 -16.46 -4.40
CA PHE A 204 -3.89 -16.68 -4.14
C PHE A 204 -3.07 -16.75 -5.44
N GLY A 205 -3.59 -17.44 -6.48
CA GLY A 205 -2.96 -17.45 -7.81
C GLY A 205 -2.84 -16.04 -8.41
N LEU A 206 -3.92 -15.24 -8.31
CA LEU A 206 -3.92 -13.83 -8.70
C LEU A 206 -2.84 -13.05 -7.92
N ALA A 207 -2.80 -13.19 -6.60
CA ALA A 207 -1.81 -12.52 -5.75
C ALA A 207 -0.38 -12.96 -6.06
N ALA A 208 -0.17 -14.24 -6.40
CA ALA A 208 1.16 -14.73 -6.77
C ALA A 208 1.68 -14.03 -8.03
N VAL A 209 0.86 -13.95 -9.08
CA VAL A 209 1.27 -13.28 -10.32
C VAL A 209 1.39 -11.77 -10.12
N TRP A 210 0.42 -11.14 -9.47
CA TRP A 210 0.35 -9.68 -9.35
C TRP A 210 1.32 -9.08 -8.34
N LEU A 211 1.58 -9.77 -7.21
CA LEU A 211 2.39 -9.23 -6.11
C LEU A 211 3.67 -10.03 -5.87
N LEU A 212 3.61 -11.38 -5.79
CA LEU A 212 4.78 -12.17 -5.41
C LEU A 212 5.81 -12.27 -6.54
N PHE A 213 5.37 -12.35 -7.80
CA PHE A 213 6.24 -12.38 -8.97
C PHE A 213 6.32 -11.04 -9.71
N SER A 214 5.84 -9.96 -9.09
CA SER A 214 6.13 -8.61 -9.55
C SER A 214 7.60 -8.27 -9.31
N PRO A 215 8.31 -7.63 -10.26
CA PRO A 215 9.66 -7.15 -10.03
C PRO A 215 9.73 -6.08 -8.92
N PHE A 216 8.60 -5.58 -8.44
CA PHE A 216 8.53 -4.66 -7.29
C PHE A 216 9.20 -5.24 -6.04
N ILE A 217 9.28 -6.57 -5.90
CA ILE A 217 9.98 -7.25 -4.79
C ILE A 217 11.47 -6.96 -4.72
N ILE A 218 12.12 -6.48 -5.82
CA ILE A 218 13.54 -6.16 -5.81
C ILE A 218 13.85 -4.76 -5.28
N MET A 219 12.83 -3.97 -4.95
CA MET A 219 12.97 -2.61 -4.46
C MET A 219 12.95 -2.58 -2.92
N PRO A 220 14.11 -2.54 -2.22
CA PRO A 220 14.15 -2.48 -0.77
C PRO A 220 13.90 -1.04 -0.29
N TYR A 221 12.66 -0.58 -0.42
CA TYR A 221 12.27 0.78 -0.09
C TYR A 221 10.99 0.81 0.75
N THR A 222 10.56 2.00 1.14
CA THR A 222 9.45 2.20 2.08
C THR A 222 8.17 1.48 1.67
N ASP A 223 7.88 1.38 0.36
CA ASP A 223 6.66 0.74 -0.15
C ASP A 223 6.62 -0.76 0.12
N THR A 224 7.73 -1.46 -0.07
CA THR A 224 7.85 -2.90 0.16
C THR A 224 8.06 -3.23 1.63
N TYR A 225 8.84 -2.42 2.36
CA TYR A 225 9.11 -2.66 3.78
C TYR A 225 7.93 -2.36 4.69
N ALA A 226 7.03 -1.48 4.27
CA ALA A 226 5.84 -1.17 5.04
C ALA A 226 4.59 -1.97 4.64
N CYS A 227 4.57 -2.71 3.52
CA CYS A 227 3.36 -3.33 2.96
C CYS A 227 2.70 -4.40 3.86
N LEU A 228 3.45 -5.00 4.77
CA LEU A 228 2.90 -5.96 5.74
C LEU A 228 2.01 -5.29 6.78
N PHE A 229 2.34 -4.08 7.22
CA PHE A 229 1.73 -3.50 8.41
C PHE A 229 0.24 -3.16 8.25
N PRO A 230 -0.27 -2.56 7.17
CA PRO A 230 -1.71 -2.33 7.01
C PRO A 230 -2.52 -3.63 7.02
N VAL A 231 -2.10 -4.66 6.29
CA VAL A 231 -2.85 -5.91 6.23
C VAL A 231 -2.74 -6.73 7.53
N LEU A 232 -1.63 -6.62 8.27
CA LEU A 232 -1.47 -7.22 9.58
C LEU A 232 -2.33 -6.48 10.62
N GLY A 233 -2.35 -5.15 10.59
CA GLY A 233 -3.27 -4.34 11.39
C GLY A 233 -4.74 -4.70 11.13
N LEU A 234 -5.12 -4.89 9.86
CA LEU A 234 -6.44 -5.37 9.47
C LEU A 234 -6.75 -6.75 10.09
N LEU A 235 -5.81 -7.71 10.01
CA LEU A 235 -5.97 -9.03 10.61
C LEU A 235 -6.20 -8.93 12.12
N ILE A 236 -5.39 -8.12 12.82
CA ILE A 236 -5.48 -7.90 14.27
C ILE A 236 -6.85 -7.31 14.64
N LEU A 237 -7.29 -6.27 13.95
CA LEU A 237 -8.60 -5.61 14.19
C LEU A 237 -9.78 -6.56 13.99
N LEU A 238 -9.64 -7.57 13.14
CA LEU A 238 -10.67 -8.58 12.87
C LEU A 238 -10.58 -9.79 13.83
N THR A 239 -9.68 -9.81 14.81
CA THR A 239 -9.63 -10.87 15.83
C THR A 239 -10.82 -10.78 16.80
N GLY A 240 -11.06 -11.87 17.53
CA GLY A 240 -12.06 -11.91 18.62
C GLY A 240 -11.53 -11.39 19.96
N TRP A 241 -10.35 -10.79 20.00
CA TRP A 241 -9.74 -10.27 21.23
C TRP A 241 -10.51 -9.09 21.79
N LYS A 242 -10.29 -8.78 23.08
CA LYS A 242 -10.88 -7.60 23.73
C LYS A 242 -10.48 -6.31 22.96
N ALA A 243 -11.39 -5.35 22.86
CA ALA A 243 -11.17 -4.15 22.06
C ALA A 243 -9.85 -3.40 22.40
N PRO A 244 -9.47 -3.15 23.67
CA PRO A 244 -8.21 -2.48 23.97
C PRO A 244 -7.00 -3.24 23.41
N VAL A 245 -6.96 -4.57 23.52
CA VAL A 245 -5.85 -5.39 23.03
C VAL A 245 -5.73 -5.29 21.51
N ARG A 246 -6.83 -5.50 20.77
CA ARG A 246 -6.77 -5.47 19.30
C ARG A 246 -6.46 -4.07 18.73
N TYR A 247 -7.00 -3.01 19.36
CA TYR A 247 -6.70 -1.64 18.92
C TYR A 247 -5.28 -1.21 19.31
N GLY A 248 -4.78 -1.59 20.50
CA GLY A 248 -3.41 -1.34 20.92
C GLY A 248 -2.38 -2.05 20.03
N LEU A 249 -2.59 -3.35 19.73
CA LEU A 249 -1.72 -4.10 18.83
C LEU A 249 -1.80 -3.61 17.38
N ALA A 250 -2.98 -3.21 16.91
CA ALA A 250 -3.13 -2.60 15.59
C ALA A 250 -2.42 -1.24 15.53
N ALA A 251 -2.51 -0.44 16.60
CA ALA A 251 -1.78 0.83 16.73
C ALA A 251 -0.27 0.61 16.72
N LEU A 252 0.23 -0.36 17.46
CA LEU A 252 1.65 -0.76 17.44
C LEU A 252 2.09 -1.15 16.01
N CYS A 253 1.31 -2.01 15.37
CA CYS A 253 1.59 -2.45 14.01
C CYS A 253 1.61 -1.28 13.02
N CYS A 254 0.55 -0.46 13.01
CA CYS A 254 0.47 0.70 12.11
C CYS A 254 1.51 1.77 12.43
N SER A 255 1.93 1.94 13.68
CA SER A 255 2.95 2.92 14.04
C SER A 255 4.35 2.49 13.61
N LEU A 256 4.69 1.21 13.75
CA LEU A 256 5.95 0.68 13.21
C LEU A 256 5.99 0.79 11.68
N GLY A 257 4.87 0.46 11.00
CA GLY A 257 4.72 0.69 9.57
C GLY A 257 4.77 2.18 9.20
N GLY A 258 4.15 3.04 10.03
CA GLY A 258 4.10 4.49 9.85
C GLY A 258 5.45 5.17 9.99
N ALA A 259 6.31 4.64 10.87
CA ALA A 259 7.70 5.10 10.98
C ALA A 259 8.48 4.86 9.66
N VAL A 260 8.19 3.76 8.95
CA VAL A 260 8.78 3.48 7.64
C VAL A 260 8.08 4.25 6.52
N LYS A 261 6.73 4.30 6.54
CA LYS A 261 5.92 5.05 5.57
C LYS A 261 4.65 5.59 6.21
N PRO A 262 4.50 6.92 6.36
CA PRO A 262 3.40 7.55 7.09
C PRO A 262 2.00 7.10 6.66
N SER A 263 1.79 6.77 5.39
CA SER A 263 0.49 6.29 4.90
C SER A 263 0.03 4.97 5.53
N ALA A 264 0.90 4.21 6.23
CA ALA A 264 0.48 3.03 6.99
C ALA A 264 -0.44 3.36 8.18
N TYR A 265 -0.44 4.61 8.68
CA TYR A 265 -1.38 5.07 9.71
C TYR A 265 -2.83 5.15 9.23
N ILE A 266 -3.09 5.21 7.92
CA ILE A 266 -4.43 5.40 7.35
C ILE A 266 -5.40 4.29 7.81
N LEU A 267 -4.93 3.04 7.92
CA LEU A 267 -5.77 1.95 8.45
C LEU A 267 -6.19 2.19 9.92
N LEU A 268 -5.27 2.65 10.75
CA LEU A 268 -5.56 2.96 12.16
C LEU A 268 -6.55 4.13 12.26
N ILE A 269 -6.34 5.19 11.48
CA ILE A 269 -7.25 6.34 11.40
C ILE A 269 -8.65 5.88 10.98
N ALA A 270 -8.75 5.05 9.95
CA ALA A 270 -10.02 4.49 9.49
C ALA A 270 -10.70 3.64 10.58
N ALA A 271 -9.93 2.81 11.29
CA ALA A 271 -10.46 1.98 12.38
C ALA A 271 -10.96 2.81 13.57
N LEU A 272 -10.23 3.86 13.93
CA LEU A 272 -10.63 4.78 14.99
C LEU A 272 -11.88 5.57 14.61
N LEU A 273 -11.95 6.08 13.37
CA LEU A 273 -13.13 6.81 12.89
C LEU A 273 -14.37 5.92 12.90
N LEU A 274 -14.29 4.69 12.36
CA LEU A 274 -15.42 3.74 12.41
C LEU A 274 -15.75 3.33 13.84
N GLY A 275 -14.76 3.18 14.71
CA GLY A 275 -14.94 2.90 16.13
C GLY A 275 -15.68 4.03 16.84
N THR A 276 -15.31 5.28 16.59
CA THR A 276 -15.95 6.49 17.14
C THR A 276 -17.38 6.62 16.64
N ILE A 277 -17.63 6.45 15.34
CA ILE A 277 -18.99 6.50 14.79
C ILE A 277 -19.87 5.47 15.49
N ARG A 278 -19.41 4.22 15.57
CA ARG A 278 -20.19 3.16 16.25
C ARG A 278 -20.39 3.45 17.73
N PHE A 279 -19.41 4.02 18.41
CA PHE A 279 -19.52 4.46 19.78
C PHE A 279 -20.61 5.54 19.94
N LEU A 280 -20.70 6.51 19.01
CA LEU A 280 -21.70 7.58 19.05
C LEU A 280 -23.12 7.07 18.83
N PHE A 281 -23.30 6.02 18.03
CA PHE A 281 -24.62 5.44 17.74
C PHE A 281 -25.07 4.35 18.74
N HIS A 282 -24.24 3.97 19.69
CA HIS A 282 -24.62 3.04 20.76
C HIS A 282 -25.26 3.76 21.96
N LYS A 283 -26.11 3.03 22.68
CA LYS A 283 -26.63 3.53 24.00
C LYS A 283 -25.44 3.70 24.93
N LYS A 284 -25.32 4.89 25.50
CA LYS A 284 -24.19 5.26 26.36
C LYS A 284 -24.45 4.76 27.78
N ASP A 285 -23.58 3.91 28.27
CA ASP A 285 -23.48 3.45 29.65
C ASP A 285 -22.07 3.67 30.20
N ALA A 286 -21.88 3.61 31.50
CA ALA A 286 -20.60 3.79 32.16
C ALA A 286 -19.56 2.73 31.71
N ALA A 287 -20.00 1.51 31.37
CA ALA A 287 -19.12 0.44 30.90
C ALA A 287 -18.59 0.72 29.48
N LEU A 288 -19.42 1.33 28.63
CA LEU A 288 -19.02 1.74 27.29
C LEU A 288 -17.95 2.86 27.35
N TRP A 289 -18.13 3.86 28.21
CA TRP A 289 -17.13 4.92 28.42
C TRP A 289 -15.80 4.39 28.94
N LYS A 290 -15.82 3.50 29.96
CA LYS A 290 -14.60 2.84 30.45
C LYS A 290 -13.88 2.06 29.33
N ARG A 291 -14.62 1.34 28.50
CA ARG A 291 -14.03 0.64 27.34
C ARG A 291 -13.42 1.61 26.33
N GLY A 292 -14.08 2.72 26.04
CA GLY A 292 -13.56 3.76 25.16
C GLY A 292 -12.22 4.33 25.65
N LEU A 293 -12.15 4.68 26.94
CA LEU A 293 -10.92 5.15 27.58
C LEU A 293 -9.79 4.10 27.55
N CYS A 294 -10.11 2.82 27.83
CA CYS A 294 -9.12 1.75 27.72
C CYS A 294 -8.62 1.56 26.29
N VAL A 295 -9.49 1.72 25.29
CA VAL A 295 -9.07 1.65 23.87
C VAL A 295 -8.16 2.83 23.54
N LEU A 296 -8.53 4.06 23.95
CA LEU A 296 -7.71 5.25 23.73
C LEU A 296 -6.31 5.10 24.35
N ALA A 297 -6.25 4.68 25.63
CA ALA A 297 -4.99 4.43 26.31
C ALA A 297 -4.13 3.37 25.61
N ALA A 298 -4.76 2.25 25.17
CA ALA A 298 -4.08 1.20 24.45
C ALA A 298 -3.54 1.69 23.08
N VAL A 299 -4.28 2.54 22.38
CA VAL A 299 -3.83 3.14 21.12
C VAL A 299 -2.65 4.08 21.36
N ILE A 300 -2.70 4.95 22.36
CA ILE A 300 -1.60 5.84 22.72
C ILE A 300 -0.34 5.02 23.01
N ILE A 301 -0.44 4.01 23.87
CA ILE A 301 0.69 3.11 24.19
C ILE A 301 1.20 2.41 22.92
N GLY A 302 0.30 1.95 22.06
CA GLY A 302 0.65 1.26 20.82
C GLY A 302 1.37 2.15 19.78
N VAL A 303 1.13 3.46 19.81
CA VAL A 303 1.79 4.40 18.87
C VAL A 303 3.21 4.77 19.32
N LEU A 304 3.51 4.76 20.61
CA LEU A 304 4.80 5.19 21.15
C LEU A 304 6.02 4.50 20.53
N PRO A 305 6.05 3.16 20.31
CA PRO A 305 7.22 2.50 19.73
C PRO A 305 7.57 2.96 18.32
N GLY A 306 6.57 3.21 17.46
CA GLY A 306 6.81 3.76 16.13
C GLY A 306 7.38 5.18 16.17
N MET A 307 6.82 6.03 17.04
CA MET A 307 7.36 7.38 17.27
C MET A 307 8.78 7.36 17.83
N ALA A 308 9.08 6.43 18.73
CA ALA A 308 10.43 6.27 19.28
C ALA A 308 11.41 5.79 18.20
N LEU A 309 11.00 4.86 17.34
CA LEU A 309 11.80 4.41 16.21
C LEU A 309 12.10 5.58 15.25
N GLU A 310 11.08 6.36 14.89
CA GLU A 310 11.22 7.52 14.01
C GLU A 310 12.21 8.54 14.59
N LYS A 311 11.91 9.07 15.78
CA LYS A 311 12.75 10.09 16.42
C LYS A 311 14.16 9.60 16.73
N GLY A 312 14.28 8.34 17.19
CA GLY A 312 15.58 7.72 17.46
C GLY A 312 16.44 7.56 16.22
N SER A 313 15.82 7.14 15.11
CA SER A 313 16.51 6.97 13.83
C SER A 313 16.94 8.31 13.24
N VAL A 314 16.08 9.33 13.29
CA VAL A 314 16.40 10.69 12.84
C VAL A 314 17.56 11.24 13.65
N LYS A 315 17.51 11.13 15.00
CA LYS A 315 18.61 11.58 15.87
C LYS A 315 19.93 10.85 15.58
N LEU A 316 19.87 9.55 15.31
CA LEU A 316 21.07 8.76 15.01
C LEU A 316 21.76 9.22 13.72
N LEU A 317 21.00 9.60 12.70
CA LEU A 317 21.54 10.02 11.40
C LEU A 317 21.91 11.49 11.32
N THR A 318 21.15 12.37 12.00
CA THR A 318 21.25 13.83 11.81
C THR A 318 21.74 14.59 13.05
N GLY A 319 21.84 13.91 14.20
CA GLY A 319 22.13 14.53 15.50
C GLY A 319 20.93 15.21 16.17
N SER A 320 19.81 15.41 15.48
CA SER A 320 18.57 16.03 15.99
C SER A 320 17.37 15.12 15.86
N THR A 321 16.42 15.19 16.78
CA THR A 321 15.13 14.47 16.66
C THR A 321 14.12 15.16 15.73
N ALA A 322 14.38 16.42 15.37
CA ALA A 322 13.58 17.27 14.50
C ALA A 322 14.51 18.28 13.83
N PRO A 323 15.17 17.92 12.71
CA PRO A 323 16.04 18.83 11.97
C PRO A 323 15.25 20.06 11.51
N GLU A 324 15.84 21.25 11.66
CA GLU A 324 15.21 22.50 11.24
C GLU A 324 15.04 22.56 9.72
N GLU A 325 15.92 21.87 8.98
CA GLU A 325 15.92 21.77 7.52
C GLU A 325 14.84 20.84 6.97
N ALA A 326 14.11 20.08 7.83
CA ALA A 326 13.09 19.12 7.39
C ALA A 326 12.01 19.78 6.54
N LEU A 327 11.75 19.23 5.36
CA LEU A 327 10.75 19.76 4.42
C LEU A 327 9.34 19.73 5.02
N GLY A 328 9.01 18.68 5.77
CA GLY A 328 7.75 18.54 6.50
C GLY A 328 6.54 18.23 5.61
N SER A 329 5.38 17.97 6.23
CA SER A 329 4.16 17.61 5.50
C SER A 329 3.61 18.74 4.61
N ALA A 330 3.83 20.00 4.99
CA ALA A 330 3.38 21.15 4.21
C ALA A 330 4.08 21.23 2.84
N HIS A 331 5.34 20.80 2.73
CA HIS A 331 6.05 20.68 1.46
C HIS A 331 5.36 19.67 0.53
N TYR A 332 5.09 18.46 1.03
CA TYR A 332 4.44 17.42 0.22
C TYR A 332 3.01 17.79 -0.18
N LEU A 333 2.31 18.59 0.63
CA LEU A 333 1.01 19.16 0.26
C LEU A 333 1.17 20.19 -0.86
N MET A 334 2.16 21.09 -0.75
CA MET A 334 2.43 22.12 -1.75
C MET A 334 2.76 21.49 -3.11
N ILE A 335 3.76 20.61 -3.18
CA ILE A 335 4.09 19.94 -4.45
C ILE A 335 2.96 19.02 -4.94
N GLY A 336 2.18 18.46 -4.01
CA GLY A 336 1.00 17.67 -4.32
C GLY A 336 -0.12 18.46 -4.99
N LEU A 337 -0.15 19.79 -4.88
CA LEU A 337 -1.15 20.67 -5.47
C LEU A 337 -0.56 21.54 -6.60
N ASP A 338 0.72 21.39 -6.92
CA ASP A 338 1.44 22.10 -7.98
C ASP A 338 0.99 21.63 -9.37
N ASP A 339 0.58 22.56 -10.23
CA ASP A 339 0.10 22.30 -11.60
C ASP A 339 1.22 21.87 -12.53
N GLN A 340 2.41 22.43 -12.38
CA GLN A 340 3.52 22.21 -13.31
C GLN A 340 3.90 20.72 -13.41
N TYR A 341 3.82 19.99 -12.27
CA TYR A 341 4.18 18.58 -12.19
C TYR A 341 2.96 17.66 -11.95
N TRP A 342 1.76 18.22 -12.03
CA TRP A 342 0.51 17.47 -11.78
C TRP A 342 0.55 16.71 -10.47
N GLY A 343 1.01 17.39 -9.42
CA GLY A 343 1.13 16.83 -8.08
C GLY A 343 2.20 15.74 -7.93
N GLY A 344 3.14 15.63 -8.86
CA GLY A 344 4.33 14.78 -8.75
C GLY A 344 5.49 15.47 -8.03
N HIS A 345 6.66 14.79 -7.99
CA HIS A 345 7.88 15.37 -7.45
C HIS A 345 8.29 16.64 -8.21
N SER A 346 8.71 17.67 -7.47
CA SER A 346 9.17 18.95 -7.99
C SER A 346 10.51 19.34 -7.37
N ALA A 347 11.58 19.35 -8.16
CA ALA A 347 12.89 19.84 -7.73
C ALA A 347 12.87 21.34 -7.37
N GLU A 348 12.07 22.12 -8.11
CA GLU A 348 11.83 23.52 -7.83
C GLU A 348 11.10 23.72 -6.51
N GLY A 349 10.11 22.85 -6.22
CA GLY A 349 9.41 22.82 -4.95
C GLY A 349 10.34 22.51 -3.76
N VAL A 350 11.31 21.60 -3.95
CA VAL A 350 12.36 21.31 -2.94
C VAL A 350 13.22 22.55 -2.72
N THR A 351 13.70 23.18 -3.79
CA THR A 351 14.51 24.40 -3.71
C THR A 351 13.74 25.54 -3.04
N TYR A 352 12.48 25.76 -3.42
CA TYR A 352 11.61 26.76 -2.78
C TYR A 352 11.47 26.50 -1.29
N SER A 353 11.14 25.28 -0.88
CA SER A 353 11.01 24.94 0.53
C SER A 353 12.33 25.08 1.30
N GLY A 354 13.44 24.72 0.66
CA GLY A 354 14.78 24.85 1.25
C GLY A 354 15.28 26.29 1.41
N SER A 355 14.67 27.27 0.75
CA SER A 355 15.08 28.69 0.82
C SER A 355 14.69 29.40 2.14
N PHE A 356 13.80 28.79 2.96
CA PHE A 356 13.34 29.39 4.22
C PHE A 356 14.26 28.97 5.38
N ALA A 357 14.64 29.94 6.21
CA ALA A 357 15.58 29.74 7.31
C ALA A 357 15.00 28.86 8.43
N THR A 358 13.69 28.96 8.69
CA THR A 358 13.04 28.22 9.78
C THR A 358 11.94 27.28 9.31
N ALA A 359 11.73 26.17 10.02
CA ALA A 359 10.65 25.22 9.75
C ALA A 359 9.26 25.88 9.82
N LYS A 360 9.08 26.90 10.67
CA LYS A 360 7.83 27.64 10.81
C LYS A 360 7.54 28.50 9.59
N GLU A 361 8.54 29.27 9.10
CA GLU A 361 8.41 30.08 7.87
C GLU A 361 8.15 29.18 6.67
N ARG A 362 8.91 28.11 6.52
CA ARG A 362 8.75 27.09 5.47
C ARG A 362 7.34 26.52 5.46
N THR A 363 6.84 26.10 6.63
CA THR A 363 5.48 25.55 6.75
C THR A 363 4.43 26.57 6.33
N ARG A 364 4.55 27.84 6.78
CA ARG A 364 3.61 28.90 6.44
C ARG A 364 3.62 29.21 4.93
N ALA A 365 4.81 29.32 4.35
CA ALA A 365 4.98 29.62 2.92
C ALA A 365 4.43 28.48 2.05
N ASN A 366 4.75 27.23 2.38
CA ASN A 366 4.26 26.06 1.65
C ASN A 366 2.73 25.93 1.73
N LEU A 367 2.12 26.18 2.90
CA LEU A 367 0.66 26.16 3.03
C LEU A 367 -0.01 27.31 2.24
N ALA A 368 0.60 28.51 2.25
CA ALA A 368 0.09 29.63 1.48
C ALA A 368 0.12 29.34 -0.02
N ARG A 369 1.25 28.84 -0.54
CA ARG A 369 1.39 28.45 -1.96
C ARG A 369 0.42 27.33 -2.33
N ALA A 370 0.28 26.30 -1.48
CA ALA A 370 -0.68 25.21 -1.71
C ALA A 370 -2.13 25.70 -1.81
N LEU A 371 -2.51 26.69 -0.98
CA LEU A 371 -3.83 27.31 -1.02
C LEU A 371 -4.02 28.16 -2.28
N GLU A 372 -3.01 28.95 -2.64
CA GLU A 372 -2.98 29.79 -3.84
C GLU A 372 -3.17 28.97 -5.11
N GLU A 373 -2.48 27.83 -5.23
CA GLU A 373 -2.64 26.88 -6.35
C GLU A 373 -4.10 26.44 -6.53
N VAL A 374 -4.78 26.10 -5.43
CA VAL A 374 -6.20 25.68 -5.48
C VAL A 374 -7.13 26.85 -5.80
N GLN A 375 -6.85 28.05 -5.27
CA GLN A 375 -7.69 29.24 -5.45
C GLN A 375 -7.56 29.84 -6.84
N ASN A 376 -6.38 29.77 -7.45
CA ASN A 376 -6.12 30.31 -8.80
C ASN A 376 -6.80 29.47 -9.89
N ARG A 377 -7.11 28.22 -9.60
CA ARG A 377 -7.84 27.32 -10.52
C ARG A 377 -9.34 27.51 -10.38
N THR A 378 -10.04 27.56 -11.50
CA THR A 378 -11.49 27.41 -11.55
C THR A 378 -11.92 26.04 -11.03
N MET A 379 -13.20 25.87 -10.72
CA MET A 379 -13.73 24.56 -10.28
C MET A 379 -13.52 23.46 -11.35
N GLY A 380 -13.63 23.81 -12.63
CA GLY A 380 -13.38 22.89 -13.74
C GLY A 380 -11.92 22.44 -13.83
N GLU A 381 -10.99 23.39 -13.70
CA GLU A 381 -9.55 23.11 -13.69
C GLU A 381 -9.14 22.29 -12.46
N ASN A 382 -9.67 22.58 -11.27
CA ASN A 382 -9.46 21.76 -10.09
C ASN A 382 -9.97 20.31 -10.31
N LEU A 383 -11.17 20.15 -10.90
CA LEU A 383 -11.69 18.81 -11.21
C LEU A 383 -10.79 18.09 -12.21
N HIS A 384 -10.29 18.77 -13.22
CA HIS A 384 -9.34 18.21 -14.19
C HIS A 384 -8.02 17.83 -13.51
N PHE A 385 -7.44 18.71 -12.70
CA PHE A 385 -6.21 18.46 -11.96
C PHE A 385 -6.32 17.20 -11.06
N PHE A 386 -7.38 17.10 -10.25
CA PHE A 386 -7.60 15.92 -9.43
C PHE A 386 -7.91 14.66 -10.24
N SER A 387 -8.52 14.81 -11.45
CA SER A 387 -8.72 13.68 -12.37
C SER A 387 -7.39 13.17 -12.91
N VAL A 388 -6.47 14.04 -13.28
CA VAL A 388 -5.11 13.69 -13.70
C VAL A 388 -4.38 12.96 -12.56
N LYS A 389 -4.46 13.45 -11.33
CA LYS A 389 -3.85 12.79 -10.17
C LYS A 389 -4.45 11.40 -9.91
N ALA A 390 -5.78 11.28 -9.96
CA ALA A 390 -6.44 10.00 -9.81
C ALA A 390 -6.03 9.01 -10.91
N TYR A 391 -5.95 9.47 -12.14
CA TYR A 391 -5.43 8.68 -13.26
C TYR A 391 -3.98 8.26 -13.00
N LYS A 392 -3.06 9.18 -12.68
CA LYS A 392 -1.65 8.87 -12.35
C LYS A 392 -1.55 7.80 -11.26
N ALA A 393 -2.35 7.89 -10.21
CA ALA A 393 -2.31 6.94 -9.12
C ALA A 393 -2.75 5.51 -9.53
N TYR A 394 -3.77 5.39 -10.38
CA TYR A 394 -4.48 4.11 -10.61
C TYR A 394 -4.27 3.52 -12.00
N ALA A 395 -3.64 4.25 -12.94
CA ALA A 395 -3.58 3.83 -14.34
C ALA A 395 -2.68 2.61 -14.61
N ASP A 396 -1.79 2.23 -13.69
CA ASP A 396 -0.78 1.22 -13.94
C ASP A 396 -0.81 0.08 -12.91
N GLY A 397 -1.22 -1.11 -13.35
CA GLY A 397 -1.24 -2.33 -12.54
C GLY A 397 0.14 -2.86 -12.13
N THR A 398 1.23 -2.30 -12.70
CA THR A 398 2.62 -2.57 -12.27
C THR A 398 3.09 -1.62 -11.17
N PHE A 399 2.26 -0.67 -10.74
CA PHE A 399 2.60 0.38 -9.78
C PHE A 399 3.78 1.26 -10.23
N ALA A 400 3.88 1.55 -11.52
CA ALA A 400 4.96 2.30 -12.16
C ALA A 400 6.36 1.67 -12.02
N PHE A 401 6.45 0.39 -11.65
CA PHE A 401 7.76 -0.26 -11.52
C PHE A 401 8.55 -0.24 -12.82
N ASN A 402 7.85 -0.28 -13.94
CA ASN A 402 8.45 -0.22 -15.28
C ASN A 402 9.26 1.07 -15.54
N SER A 403 8.99 2.15 -14.75
CA SER A 403 9.78 3.38 -14.81
C SER A 403 11.22 3.22 -14.32
N TYR A 404 11.44 2.23 -13.47
CA TYR A 404 12.73 1.96 -12.84
C TYR A 404 13.57 0.93 -13.59
N LEU A 405 12.96 0.15 -14.49
CA LEU A 405 13.63 -0.91 -15.25
C LEU A 405 13.98 -0.44 -16.69
N VAL A 406 14.56 0.73 -16.82
CA VAL A 406 14.91 1.28 -18.13
C VAL A 406 16.35 0.83 -18.45
N GLU A 407 17.35 1.26 -18.45
CA GLU A 407 18.66 0.95 -19.05
C GLU A 407 19.73 0.54 -18.02
N GLU A 408 19.36 -0.23 -17.01
CA GLU A 408 20.35 -0.59 -16.00
C GLU A 408 21.40 -1.60 -16.53
N PRO A 409 22.65 -1.47 -16.10
CA PRO A 409 23.73 -2.36 -16.52
C PRO A 409 23.37 -3.82 -16.19
N VAL A 410 23.65 -4.72 -17.13
CA VAL A 410 23.46 -6.16 -16.92
C VAL A 410 24.46 -6.64 -15.88
N ARG A 411 24.02 -6.78 -14.61
CA ARG A 411 24.88 -7.35 -13.57
C ARG A 411 25.12 -8.85 -13.72
N ARG A 412 24.19 -9.54 -14.40
CA ARG A 412 24.25 -10.98 -14.66
C ARG A 412 23.84 -11.26 -16.09
N SER A 413 24.66 -12.04 -16.78
CA SER A 413 24.47 -12.45 -18.18
C SER A 413 24.08 -13.94 -18.34
N ASP A 414 23.72 -14.62 -17.24
CA ASP A 414 23.23 -15.99 -17.33
C ASP A 414 21.86 -16.07 -18.06
N ARG A 415 21.53 -17.23 -18.60
CA ARG A 415 20.32 -17.42 -19.42
C ARG A 415 19.02 -17.05 -18.73
N LEU A 416 18.91 -17.32 -17.41
CA LEU A 416 17.72 -17.00 -16.64
C LEU A 416 17.57 -15.49 -16.45
N SER A 417 18.65 -14.80 -16.08
CA SER A 417 18.65 -13.35 -15.92
C SER A 417 18.27 -12.65 -17.22
N LEU A 418 18.85 -13.06 -18.36
CA LEU A 418 18.51 -12.53 -19.69
C LEU A 418 17.05 -12.82 -20.07
N PHE A 419 16.54 -14.01 -19.75
CA PHE A 419 15.14 -14.36 -19.99
C PHE A 419 14.18 -13.48 -19.17
N LEU A 420 14.43 -13.33 -17.86
CA LEU A 420 13.62 -12.50 -16.98
C LEU A 420 13.63 -11.00 -17.40
N ARG A 421 14.77 -10.52 -17.90
CA ARG A 421 14.86 -9.16 -18.47
C ARG A 421 13.95 -8.96 -19.67
N LYS A 422 13.82 -9.97 -20.56
CA LYS A 422 12.88 -9.90 -21.69
C LYS A 422 11.43 -9.72 -21.24
N ILE A 423 11.07 -10.18 -20.04
CA ILE A 423 9.72 -10.06 -19.48
C ILE A 423 9.53 -8.72 -18.76
N PHE A 424 10.47 -8.37 -17.88
CA PHE A 424 10.25 -7.31 -16.90
C PHE A 424 10.83 -5.96 -17.29
N TYR A 425 11.91 -5.91 -18.09
CA TYR A 425 12.52 -4.65 -18.50
C TYR A 425 11.72 -3.99 -19.62
N ARG A 426 11.72 -2.65 -19.65
CA ARG A 426 10.90 -1.85 -20.56
C ARG A 426 11.13 -2.20 -22.03
N GLU A 427 12.37 -2.43 -22.43
CA GLU A 427 12.77 -2.80 -23.79
C GLU A 427 12.65 -4.31 -24.07
N GLY A 428 12.18 -5.07 -23.10
CA GLY A 428 12.04 -6.52 -23.23
C GLY A 428 10.91 -6.93 -24.16
N ALA A 429 11.17 -7.91 -25.03
CA ALA A 429 10.20 -8.36 -26.04
C ALA A 429 8.85 -8.83 -25.47
N TRP A 430 8.81 -9.30 -24.22
CA TRP A 430 7.60 -9.78 -23.52
C TRP A 430 7.02 -8.75 -22.54
N ASN A 431 7.66 -7.58 -22.38
CA ASN A 431 7.22 -6.55 -21.45
C ASN A 431 5.81 -6.02 -21.75
N PRO A 432 5.41 -5.77 -23.02
CA PRO A 432 4.05 -5.36 -23.33
C PRO A 432 2.99 -6.37 -22.86
N ALA A 433 3.24 -7.67 -23.04
CA ALA A 433 2.35 -8.73 -22.59
C ALA A 433 2.29 -8.81 -21.06
N TYR A 434 3.44 -8.70 -20.38
CA TYR A 434 3.51 -8.62 -18.93
C TYR A 434 2.68 -7.47 -18.38
N ARG A 435 2.84 -6.27 -18.93
CA ARG A 435 2.10 -5.06 -18.51
C ARG A 435 0.59 -5.21 -18.73
N ALA A 436 0.18 -5.77 -19.87
CA ALA A 436 -1.23 -6.04 -20.16
C ALA A 436 -1.84 -7.03 -19.16
N VAL A 437 -1.12 -8.09 -18.79
CA VAL A 437 -1.54 -9.05 -17.76
C VAL A 437 -1.69 -8.35 -16.40
N MET A 438 -0.68 -7.58 -15.98
CA MET A 438 -0.72 -6.87 -14.69
C MET A 438 -1.87 -5.87 -14.64
N GLN A 439 -2.10 -5.14 -15.73
CA GLN A 439 -3.21 -4.20 -15.84
C GLN A 439 -4.57 -4.91 -15.80
N CYS A 440 -4.73 -6.03 -16.49
CA CYS A 440 -5.95 -6.84 -16.44
C CYS A 440 -6.23 -7.34 -15.01
N LEU A 441 -5.21 -7.85 -14.30
CA LEU A 441 -5.34 -8.30 -12.91
C LEU A 441 -5.71 -7.13 -11.98
N TRP A 442 -5.12 -5.96 -12.20
CA TRP A 442 -5.45 -4.76 -11.45
C TRP A 442 -6.92 -4.35 -11.65
N LEU A 443 -7.40 -4.32 -12.89
CA LEU A 443 -8.81 -4.03 -13.20
C LEU A 443 -9.75 -5.08 -12.59
N MET A 444 -9.39 -6.38 -12.57
CA MET A 444 -10.15 -7.41 -11.85
C MET A 444 -10.25 -7.10 -10.35
N VAL A 445 -9.15 -6.64 -9.74
CA VAL A 445 -9.13 -6.24 -8.32
C VAL A 445 -10.05 -5.04 -8.08
N LEU A 446 -10.00 -4.00 -8.91
CA LEU A 446 -10.88 -2.83 -8.78
C LEU A 446 -12.36 -3.20 -8.96
N LEU A 447 -12.71 -4.04 -9.94
CA LEU A 447 -14.07 -4.56 -10.12
C LEU A 447 -14.54 -5.37 -8.90
N GLY A 448 -13.66 -6.20 -8.33
CA GLY A 448 -13.95 -6.96 -7.12
C GLY A 448 -14.17 -6.03 -5.90
N CYS A 449 -13.37 -4.98 -5.75
CA CYS A 449 -13.56 -3.96 -4.72
C CYS A 449 -14.91 -3.26 -4.86
N LEU A 450 -15.28 -2.85 -6.09
CA LEU A 450 -16.57 -2.23 -6.39
C LEU A 450 -17.73 -3.18 -6.01
N ALA A 451 -17.63 -4.44 -6.38
CA ALA A 451 -18.64 -5.45 -6.00
C ALA A 451 -18.76 -5.61 -4.47
N ALA A 452 -17.64 -5.59 -3.74
CA ALA A 452 -17.67 -5.70 -2.28
C ALA A 452 -18.41 -4.54 -1.63
N VAL A 453 -18.06 -3.30 -2.00
CA VAL A 453 -18.66 -2.12 -1.36
C VAL A 453 -20.13 -1.93 -1.73
N LEU A 454 -20.58 -2.37 -2.91
CA LEU A 454 -21.97 -2.33 -3.29
C LEU A 454 -22.80 -3.43 -2.60
N LEU A 455 -22.25 -4.65 -2.48
CA LEU A 455 -23.02 -5.83 -2.08
C LEU A 455 -22.86 -6.20 -0.60
N ARG A 456 -21.81 -5.72 0.08
CA ARG A 456 -21.47 -6.06 1.47
C ARG A 456 -21.21 -4.82 2.36
N ARG A 457 -21.75 -3.68 1.98
CA ARG A 457 -21.49 -2.36 2.62
C ARG A 457 -21.80 -2.28 4.12
N ARG A 458 -22.59 -3.20 4.67
CA ARG A 458 -22.91 -3.27 6.10
C ARG A 458 -21.90 -4.06 6.92
N GLU A 459 -20.95 -4.75 6.27
CA GLU A 459 -19.96 -5.56 6.95
C GLU A 459 -18.77 -4.71 7.40
N TYR A 460 -18.39 -4.84 8.68
CA TYR A 460 -17.29 -4.07 9.28
C TYR A 460 -15.98 -4.19 8.50
N ALA A 461 -15.60 -5.40 8.09
CA ALA A 461 -14.38 -5.61 7.32
C ALA A 461 -14.37 -4.85 5.99
N VAL A 462 -15.54 -4.81 5.30
CA VAL A 462 -15.70 -4.07 4.04
C VAL A 462 -15.64 -2.57 4.30
N GLN A 463 -16.32 -2.07 5.33
CA GLN A 463 -16.29 -0.65 5.69
C GLN A 463 -14.88 -0.19 6.06
N LEU A 464 -14.14 -1.00 6.83
CA LEU A 464 -12.77 -0.69 7.23
C LEU A 464 -11.82 -0.66 6.04
N CYS A 465 -11.88 -1.66 5.15
CA CYS A 465 -11.09 -1.66 3.92
C CYS A 465 -11.47 -0.47 3.02
N ALA A 466 -12.75 -0.24 2.79
CA ALA A 466 -13.23 0.85 1.94
C ALA A 466 -12.79 2.23 2.45
N LEU A 467 -12.95 2.49 3.75
CA LEU A 467 -12.53 3.76 4.36
C LEU A 467 -11.01 3.94 4.33
N SER A 468 -10.24 2.86 4.54
CA SER A 468 -8.78 2.90 4.44
C SER A 468 -8.32 3.21 3.01
N LEU A 469 -8.93 2.59 2.01
CA LEU A 469 -8.57 2.80 0.60
C LEU A 469 -9.07 4.16 0.09
N LEU A 470 -10.22 4.63 0.55
CA LEU A 470 -10.71 6.00 0.30
C LEU A 470 -9.73 7.03 0.90
N GLY A 471 -9.30 6.81 2.14
CA GLY A 471 -8.30 7.65 2.81
C GLY A 471 -6.94 7.65 2.09
N LEU A 472 -6.50 6.50 1.57
CA LEU A 472 -5.28 6.42 0.76
C LEU A 472 -5.41 7.21 -0.54
N THR A 473 -6.56 7.14 -1.20
CA THR A 473 -6.82 7.92 -2.41
C THR A 473 -6.84 9.41 -2.10
N ALA A 474 -7.56 9.83 -1.06
CA ALA A 474 -7.59 11.22 -0.61
C ALA A 474 -6.17 11.73 -0.26
N TYR A 475 -5.36 10.90 0.39
CA TYR A 475 -3.97 11.22 0.67
C TYR A 475 -3.18 11.50 -0.61
N GLN A 476 -3.30 10.66 -1.65
CA GLN A 476 -2.61 10.88 -2.93
C GLN A 476 -3.18 12.06 -3.74
N LEU A 477 -4.46 12.36 -3.59
CA LEU A 477 -5.05 13.53 -4.25
C LEU A 477 -4.55 14.85 -3.64
N LEU A 478 -4.30 14.87 -2.33
CA LEU A 478 -3.84 16.08 -1.64
C LEU A 478 -2.31 16.21 -1.66
N PHE A 479 -1.59 15.14 -1.40
CA PHE A 479 -0.13 15.13 -1.33
C PHE A 479 0.50 14.68 -2.66
N GLU A 480 1.81 14.52 -2.69
CA GLU A 480 2.52 13.98 -3.84
C GLU A 480 1.89 12.66 -4.32
N VAL A 481 1.71 12.51 -5.64
CA VAL A 481 1.09 11.34 -6.24
C VAL A 481 2.09 10.50 -7.03
N TRP A 482 2.10 9.18 -6.73
CA TRP A 482 2.82 8.17 -7.50
C TRP A 482 2.08 6.84 -7.46
N PRO A 483 2.00 6.07 -8.56
CA PRO A 483 1.30 4.77 -8.56
C PRO A 483 1.84 3.79 -7.50
N ARG A 484 3.15 3.81 -7.25
CA ARG A 484 3.80 2.94 -6.25
C ARG A 484 3.25 3.09 -4.83
N TYR A 485 2.64 4.23 -4.50
CA TYR A 485 2.09 4.45 -3.16
C TYR A 485 0.86 3.57 -2.88
N LEU A 486 0.21 3.03 -3.92
CA LEU A 486 -0.85 2.03 -3.75
C LEU A 486 -0.32 0.66 -3.35
N PHE A 487 0.95 0.33 -3.66
CA PHE A 487 1.53 -0.98 -3.37
C PHE A 487 1.46 -1.35 -1.89
N LEU A 488 1.67 -0.37 -1.01
CA LEU A 488 1.54 -0.54 0.43
C LEU A 488 0.21 -1.17 0.84
N TYR A 489 -0.88 -0.82 0.16
CA TYR A 489 -2.24 -1.32 0.41
C TYR A 489 -2.69 -2.39 -0.58
N ALA A 490 -1.85 -2.86 -1.50
CA ALA A 490 -2.23 -3.87 -2.47
C ALA A 490 -2.80 -5.16 -1.82
N PRO A 491 -2.29 -5.66 -0.66
CA PRO A 491 -2.90 -6.77 0.05
C PRO A 491 -4.30 -6.47 0.61
N VAL A 492 -4.60 -5.20 0.96
CA VAL A 492 -5.93 -4.76 1.43
C VAL A 492 -6.91 -4.66 0.25
N PHE A 493 -6.47 -4.12 -0.90
CA PHE A 493 -7.23 -4.17 -2.15
C PHE A 493 -7.62 -5.61 -2.50
N LEU A 494 -6.66 -6.54 -2.42
CA LEU A 494 -6.90 -7.96 -2.69
C LEU A 494 -7.95 -8.55 -1.74
N VAL A 495 -7.86 -8.27 -0.44
CA VAL A 495 -8.87 -8.74 0.54
C VAL A 495 -10.25 -8.23 0.18
N LEU A 496 -10.39 -6.92 -0.07
CA LEU A 496 -11.67 -6.32 -0.42
C LEU A 496 -12.24 -6.90 -1.72
N ALA A 497 -11.40 -7.04 -2.75
CA ALA A 497 -11.80 -7.60 -4.04
C ALA A 497 -12.34 -9.03 -3.90
N LEU A 498 -11.65 -9.88 -3.14
CA LEU A 498 -12.05 -11.27 -2.95
C LEU A 498 -13.33 -11.42 -2.11
N LEU A 499 -13.62 -10.46 -1.23
CA LEU A 499 -14.92 -10.37 -0.55
C LEU A 499 -16.05 -10.07 -1.54
N GLY A 500 -15.81 -9.24 -2.54
CA GLY A 500 -16.76 -8.94 -3.61
C GLY A 500 -17.04 -10.16 -4.49
N VAL A 501 -15.98 -10.84 -4.96
CA VAL A 501 -16.10 -12.07 -5.77
C VAL A 501 -16.82 -13.18 -4.99
N GLU A 502 -16.51 -13.32 -3.69
CA GLU A 502 -17.23 -14.27 -2.81
C GLU A 502 -18.73 -14.01 -2.82
N LYS A 503 -19.14 -12.75 -2.68
CA LYS A 503 -20.56 -12.38 -2.65
C LYS A 503 -21.25 -12.58 -4.01
N LEU A 504 -20.60 -12.20 -5.10
CA LEU A 504 -21.10 -12.44 -6.46
C LEU A 504 -21.28 -13.93 -6.76
N GLY A 505 -20.38 -14.77 -6.24
CA GLY A 505 -20.42 -16.23 -6.42
C GLY A 505 -21.43 -16.96 -5.52
N GLN A 506 -22.05 -16.30 -4.55
CA GLN A 506 -23.15 -16.89 -3.76
C GLN A 506 -24.41 -17.01 -4.63
N ARG A 507 -25.08 -18.17 -4.60
CA ARG A 507 -26.42 -18.29 -5.20
C ARG A 507 -27.37 -17.39 -4.40
N ARG A 508 -28.25 -16.65 -5.08
CA ARG A 508 -29.42 -16.08 -4.40
C ARG A 508 -30.24 -17.28 -3.91
N GLU A 509 -30.33 -17.48 -2.60
CA GLU A 509 -31.39 -18.32 -2.07
C GLU A 509 -32.70 -17.74 -2.57
N LYS A 510 -33.48 -18.55 -3.30
CA LYS A 510 -34.86 -18.16 -3.63
C LYS A 510 -35.56 -17.97 -2.28
N GLN A 511 -35.87 -16.71 -1.96
CA GLN A 511 -36.80 -16.36 -0.89
C GLN A 511 -38.18 -16.81 -1.27
#